data_dafb72db0a5318655e33330cd131a858
#
_entry.id   dafb72db0a5318655e33330cd131a858
#
_cell.length_a   1.000
_cell.length_b   1.000
_cell.length_c   1.000
_cell.angle_alpha   90.00
_cell.angle_beta   90.00
_cell.angle_gamma   90.00
#
_symmetry.space_group_name_H-M   'P 1'
#
loop_
_entity.id
_entity.type
_entity.pdbx_description
1 polymer ?
#
loop_
_entity_poly.entity_id
_entity_poly.type
_entity_poly.pdbx_seq_one_letter_code
_entity_poly.pdbx_strand_id
1 'polypeptide(L)'
;MSERTRTSQIVISDREPGLPFSKGLLASQVMVTGLSPYRAYQVAEEVEIRLLERRRSSVTSAELAEVAIEVIGEVAGERYATNFVRWREIETLDVPLVILIGGPTGVGKSTIATQLAARLGIVRIVATDAIREVMRAMLSPELMPTLHVSSFQADTALREPPTRSADALTLGRSTFSRSTIS
;
A
#
# COMPACT_ATOMS: atom_id res chain seq x y z
N MET A 1 -14.97 12.41 -44.48
CA MET A 1 -13.69 12.77 -43.86
C MET A 1 -13.98 13.05 -42.39
N SER A 2 -13.66 12.09 -41.54
CA SER A 2 -13.96 12.16 -40.09
C SER A 2 -12.80 12.89 -39.40
N GLU A 3 -13.08 14.06 -38.91
CA GLU A 3 -12.21 14.88 -38.09
C GLU A 3 -12.10 14.18 -36.72
N ARG A 4 -11.03 13.37 -36.53
CA ARG A 4 -10.71 12.83 -35.21
C ARG A 4 -10.32 14.01 -34.33
N THR A 5 -11.22 14.39 -33.45
CA THR A 5 -10.98 15.32 -32.36
C THR A 5 -9.70 14.86 -31.66
N ARG A 6 -8.59 15.59 -31.85
CA ARG A 6 -7.36 15.43 -31.08
C ARG A 6 -7.69 15.85 -29.65
N THR A 7 -8.09 14.90 -28.84
CA THR A 7 -8.12 15.08 -27.40
C THR A 7 -6.70 15.46 -27.01
N SER A 8 -6.49 16.66 -26.49
CA SER A 8 -5.17 17.11 -26.03
C SER A 8 -4.75 16.20 -24.88
N GLN A 9 -3.85 15.29 -25.19
CA GLN A 9 -3.38 14.29 -24.23
C GLN A 9 -2.34 14.94 -23.33
N ILE A 10 -2.64 15.04 -22.04
CA ILE A 10 -1.70 15.53 -21.03
C ILE A 10 -0.63 14.45 -20.83
N VAL A 11 0.64 14.87 -20.85
CA VAL A 11 1.79 13.97 -20.68
C VAL A 11 2.48 14.27 -19.35
N ILE A 12 2.80 13.22 -18.60
CA ILE A 12 3.63 13.30 -17.38
C ILE A 12 5.09 13.25 -17.83
N SER A 13 5.80 14.37 -17.73
CA SER A 13 7.09 14.61 -18.38
C SER A 13 8.29 14.08 -17.64
N ASP A 14 8.21 13.86 -16.35
CA ASP A 14 9.30 13.38 -15.50
C ASP A 14 9.39 11.84 -15.41
N ARG A 15 8.59 11.13 -16.20
CA ARG A 15 8.67 9.67 -16.37
C ARG A 15 9.10 9.32 -17.79
N GLU A 16 10.21 8.63 -17.94
CA GLU A 16 10.70 8.18 -19.24
C GLU A 16 10.18 6.80 -19.63
N PRO A 17 9.64 6.64 -20.85
CA PRO A 17 9.20 7.70 -21.79
C PRO A 17 7.99 8.42 -21.24
N GLY A 18 7.78 9.71 -21.55
CA GLY A 18 6.67 10.50 -21.04
C GLY A 18 5.37 9.73 -21.07
N LEU A 19 4.73 9.55 -19.91
CA LEU A 19 3.52 8.73 -19.78
C LEU A 19 2.27 9.61 -19.99
N PRO A 20 1.29 9.15 -20.77
CA PRO A 20 0.02 9.85 -20.87
C PRO A 20 -0.70 9.84 -19.51
N PHE A 21 -1.34 10.97 -19.17
CA PHE A 21 -2.20 11.03 -18.00
C PHE A 21 -3.31 9.98 -18.09
N SER A 22 -3.53 9.27 -16.99
CA SER A 22 -4.58 8.27 -16.89
C SER A 22 -5.44 8.51 -15.64
N LYS A 23 -6.73 8.81 -15.85
CA LYS A 23 -7.71 8.93 -14.76
C LYS A 23 -7.77 7.68 -13.88
N GLY A 24 -7.72 6.50 -14.51
CA GLY A 24 -7.77 5.23 -13.78
C GLY A 24 -6.57 5.04 -12.86
N LEU A 25 -5.38 5.41 -13.33
CA LEU A 25 -4.17 5.34 -12.51
C LEU A 25 -4.22 6.33 -11.34
N LEU A 26 -4.61 7.57 -11.59
CA LEU A 26 -4.77 8.57 -10.53
C LEU A 26 -5.87 8.15 -9.53
N ALA A 27 -7.02 7.66 -10.00
CA ALA A 27 -8.08 7.16 -9.14
C ALA A 27 -7.58 6.03 -8.22
N SER A 28 -6.78 5.09 -8.75
CA SER A 28 -6.16 4.03 -7.94
C SER A 28 -5.25 4.59 -6.85
N GLN A 29 -4.46 5.61 -7.16
CA GLN A 29 -3.60 6.29 -6.18
C GLN A 29 -4.42 7.04 -5.12
N VAL A 30 -5.51 7.67 -5.52
CA VAL A 30 -6.40 8.40 -4.59
C VAL A 30 -7.17 7.45 -3.67
N MET A 31 -7.46 6.22 -4.09
CA MET A 31 -8.15 5.22 -3.26
C MET A 31 -7.41 4.87 -1.95
N VAL A 32 -6.10 5.07 -1.89
CA VAL A 32 -5.30 4.86 -0.67
C VAL A 32 -5.76 5.75 0.49
N THR A 33 -6.34 6.91 0.18
CA THR A 33 -6.87 7.83 1.19
C THR A 33 -8.09 7.30 1.94
N GLY A 34 -8.70 6.21 1.46
CA GLY A 34 -9.94 5.62 1.97
C GLY A 34 -11.20 5.99 1.18
N LEU A 35 -11.06 6.71 0.06
CA LEU A 35 -12.18 7.00 -0.83
C LEU A 35 -12.68 5.73 -1.53
N SER A 36 -14.01 5.69 -1.80
CA SER A 36 -14.58 4.66 -2.66
C SER A 36 -14.07 4.81 -4.11
N PRO A 37 -14.05 3.73 -4.91
CA PRO A 37 -13.63 3.79 -6.30
C PRO A 37 -14.36 4.87 -7.11
N TYR A 38 -15.66 5.01 -6.90
CA TYR A 38 -16.46 6.03 -7.58
C TYR A 38 -15.99 7.46 -7.24
N ARG A 39 -15.81 7.78 -5.94
CA ARG A 39 -15.34 9.11 -5.52
C ARG A 39 -13.90 9.38 -5.94
N ALA A 40 -13.05 8.38 -5.91
CA ALA A 40 -11.68 8.51 -6.40
C ALA A 40 -11.62 8.81 -7.90
N TYR A 41 -12.53 8.22 -8.68
CA TYR A 41 -12.64 8.50 -10.10
C TYR A 41 -13.16 9.92 -10.36
N GLN A 42 -14.15 10.40 -9.58
CA GLN A 42 -14.61 11.80 -9.66
C GLN A 42 -13.48 12.80 -9.38
N VAL A 43 -12.63 12.53 -8.38
CA VAL A 43 -11.44 13.35 -8.12
C VAL A 43 -10.50 13.35 -9.32
N ALA A 44 -10.22 12.18 -9.91
CA ALA A 44 -9.33 12.07 -11.07
C ALA A 44 -9.89 12.80 -12.30
N GLU A 45 -11.18 12.80 -12.47
CA GLU A 45 -11.87 13.54 -13.55
C GLU A 45 -11.76 15.06 -13.34
N GLU A 46 -11.97 15.55 -12.13
CA GLU A 46 -11.81 16.97 -11.80
C GLU A 46 -10.36 17.44 -11.95
N VAL A 47 -9.39 16.61 -11.58
CA VAL A 47 -7.96 16.90 -11.81
C VAL A 47 -7.67 17.04 -13.30
N GLU A 48 -8.21 16.16 -14.15
CA GLU A 48 -8.05 16.27 -15.61
C GLU A 48 -8.61 17.60 -16.12
N ILE A 49 -9.81 17.99 -15.70
CA ILE A 49 -10.46 19.25 -16.09
C ILE A 49 -9.56 20.44 -15.73
N ARG A 50 -9.04 20.51 -14.49
CA ARG A 50 -8.16 21.60 -14.07
C ARG A 50 -6.86 21.67 -14.83
N LEU A 51 -6.27 20.52 -15.15
CA LEU A 51 -5.07 20.48 -15.97
C LEU A 51 -5.31 20.99 -17.38
N LEU A 52 -6.46 20.64 -17.97
CA LEU A 52 -6.85 21.13 -19.30
C LEU A 52 -7.15 22.64 -19.30
N GLU A 53 -7.82 23.16 -18.28
CA GLU A 53 -8.08 24.60 -18.11
C GLU A 53 -6.79 25.41 -18.01
N ARG A 54 -5.77 24.89 -17.34
CA ARG A 54 -4.43 25.48 -17.27
C ARG A 54 -3.68 25.43 -18.62
N ARG A 55 -4.29 24.87 -19.68
CA ARG A 55 -3.73 24.70 -21.04
C ARG A 55 -2.33 24.06 -21.05
N ARG A 56 -2.06 23.18 -20.12
CA ARG A 56 -0.79 22.46 -20.07
C ARG A 56 -0.90 21.14 -20.83
N SER A 57 -0.03 20.96 -21.82
CA SER A 57 0.12 19.68 -22.54
C SER A 57 1.07 18.72 -21.81
N SER A 58 1.81 19.22 -20.83
CA SER A 58 2.79 18.45 -20.06
C SER A 58 2.82 18.94 -18.61
N VAL A 59 2.88 18.01 -17.66
CA VAL A 59 2.97 18.25 -16.22
C VAL A 59 3.97 17.28 -15.61
N THR A 60 4.62 17.69 -14.53
CA THR A 60 5.45 16.78 -13.73
C THR A 60 4.59 15.99 -12.74
N SER A 61 5.11 14.86 -12.22
CA SER A 61 4.45 14.10 -11.15
C SER A 61 4.22 14.93 -9.89
N ALA A 62 5.10 15.89 -9.61
CA ALA A 62 4.96 16.81 -8.48
C ALA A 62 3.80 17.78 -8.70
N GLU A 63 3.73 18.45 -9.86
CA GLU A 63 2.63 19.34 -10.21
C GLU A 63 1.28 18.62 -10.25
N LEU A 64 1.25 17.40 -10.80
CA LEU A 64 0.05 16.55 -10.79
C LEU A 64 -0.42 16.27 -9.37
N ALA A 65 0.51 16.00 -8.46
CA ALA A 65 0.19 15.74 -7.07
C ALA A 65 -0.35 16.98 -6.34
N GLU A 66 0.22 18.16 -6.59
CA GLU A 66 -0.29 19.42 -6.02
C GLU A 66 -1.74 19.64 -6.42
N VAL A 67 -2.04 19.52 -7.73
CA VAL A 67 -3.42 19.64 -8.22
C VAL A 67 -4.33 18.57 -7.63
N ALA A 68 -3.84 17.34 -7.49
CA ALA A 68 -4.64 16.26 -6.89
C ALA A 68 -4.94 16.54 -5.40
N ILE A 69 -3.98 17.06 -4.62
CA ILE A 69 -4.19 17.43 -3.21
C ILE A 69 -5.26 18.52 -3.09
N GLU A 70 -5.17 19.56 -3.91
CA GLU A 70 -6.14 20.66 -3.96
C GLU A 70 -7.55 20.12 -4.25
N VAL A 71 -7.70 19.33 -5.31
CA VAL A 71 -9.00 18.75 -5.71
C VAL A 71 -9.54 17.76 -4.67
N ILE A 72 -8.69 16.92 -4.08
CA ILE A 72 -9.12 16.00 -3.01
C ILE A 72 -9.67 16.81 -1.82
N GLY A 73 -8.99 17.90 -1.43
CA GLY A 73 -9.45 18.77 -0.35
C GLY A 73 -10.84 19.35 -0.61
N GLU A 74 -11.06 19.87 -1.81
CA GLU A 74 -12.34 20.48 -2.19
C GLU A 74 -13.47 19.46 -2.40
N VAL A 75 -13.22 18.39 -3.13
CA VAL A 75 -14.25 17.41 -3.52
C VAL A 75 -14.54 16.40 -2.42
N ALA A 76 -13.51 15.98 -1.71
CA ALA A 76 -13.62 14.90 -0.71
C ALA A 76 -13.47 15.37 0.73
N GLY A 77 -12.74 16.46 0.95
CA GLY A 77 -12.48 17.07 2.24
C GLY A 77 -11.02 16.93 2.68
N GLU A 78 -10.58 17.85 3.53
CA GLU A 78 -9.19 18.04 3.98
C GLU A 78 -8.55 16.77 4.58
N ARG A 79 -9.34 15.96 5.28
CA ARG A 79 -8.87 14.68 5.84
C ARG A 79 -8.28 13.77 4.77
N TYR A 80 -8.92 13.71 3.61
CA TYR A 80 -8.46 12.84 2.51
C TYR A 80 -7.23 13.43 1.82
N ALA A 81 -7.16 14.75 1.68
CA ALA A 81 -5.98 15.44 1.18
C ALA A 81 -4.76 15.17 2.08
N THR A 82 -4.93 15.32 3.40
CA THR A 82 -3.89 15.01 4.39
C THR A 82 -3.43 13.54 4.30
N ASN A 83 -4.36 12.61 4.15
CA ASN A 83 -4.02 11.19 3.99
C ASN A 83 -3.23 10.93 2.70
N PHE A 84 -3.55 11.65 1.62
CA PHE A 84 -2.83 11.53 0.36
C PHE A 84 -1.39 12.03 0.47
N VAL A 85 -1.18 13.17 1.12
CA VAL A 85 0.17 13.71 1.40
C VAL A 85 0.99 12.70 2.20
N ARG A 86 0.46 12.20 3.32
CA ARG A 86 1.15 11.21 4.16
C ARG A 86 1.48 9.93 3.41
N TRP A 87 0.60 9.47 2.53
CA TRP A 87 0.88 8.29 1.72
C TRP A 87 2.04 8.53 0.76
N ARG A 88 2.09 9.69 0.12
CA ARG A 88 3.21 10.05 -0.76
C ARG A 88 4.55 10.12 -0.04
N GLU A 89 4.55 10.60 1.20
CA GLU A 89 5.76 10.57 2.04
C GLU A 89 6.24 9.13 2.27
N ILE A 90 5.31 8.18 2.48
CA ILE A 90 5.66 6.76 2.62
C ILE A 90 6.24 6.18 1.32
N GLU A 91 5.70 6.55 0.16
CA GLU A 91 6.20 6.09 -1.14
C GLU A 91 7.63 6.58 -1.46
N THR A 92 8.07 7.68 -0.84
CA THR A 92 9.42 8.22 -1.01
C THR A 92 10.45 7.64 -0.05
N LEU A 93 10.04 6.78 0.89
CA LEU A 93 10.97 6.13 1.82
C LEU A 93 11.83 5.08 1.09
N ASP A 94 13.13 5.10 1.37
CA ASP A 94 14.09 4.10 0.85
C ASP A 94 13.97 2.71 1.51
N VAL A 95 12.96 2.53 2.36
CA VAL A 95 12.71 1.27 3.07
C VAL A 95 11.43 0.60 2.56
N PRO A 96 11.41 -0.72 2.36
CA PRO A 96 10.22 -1.41 1.92
C PRO A 96 9.14 -1.39 3.00
N LEU A 97 7.91 -1.06 2.61
CA LEU A 97 6.75 -1.20 3.50
C LEU A 97 6.36 -2.68 3.62
N VAL A 98 6.44 -3.22 4.83
CA VAL A 98 6.03 -4.59 5.16
C VAL A 98 4.86 -4.56 6.13
N ILE A 99 3.73 -5.12 5.74
CA ILE A 99 2.54 -5.20 6.58
C ILE A 99 2.29 -6.66 6.96
N LEU A 100 2.30 -6.95 8.27
CA LEU A 100 2.01 -8.28 8.82
C LEU A 100 0.56 -8.33 9.29
N ILE A 101 -0.20 -9.31 8.78
CA ILE A 101 -1.59 -9.54 9.19
C ILE A 101 -1.66 -10.87 9.93
N GLY A 102 -1.86 -10.80 11.25
CA GLY A 102 -2.00 -11.95 12.14
C GLY A 102 -3.43 -12.12 12.66
N GLY A 103 -3.72 -13.31 13.18
CA GLY A 103 -5.00 -13.64 13.82
C GLY A 103 -5.37 -15.11 13.70
N PRO A 104 -6.41 -15.58 14.39
CA PRO A 104 -6.84 -16.99 14.38
C PRO A 104 -7.31 -17.43 12.99
N THR A 105 -7.46 -18.75 12.82
CA THR A 105 -7.94 -19.33 11.56
C THR A 105 -9.40 -18.95 11.32
N GLY A 106 -9.80 -18.72 10.07
CA GLY A 106 -11.18 -18.45 9.70
C GLY A 106 -11.68 -17.00 9.83
N VAL A 107 -10.90 -16.07 10.40
CA VAL A 107 -11.31 -14.66 10.61
C VAL A 107 -11.18 -13.75 9.37
N GLY A 108 -10.91 -14.30 8.20
CA GLY A 108 -10.84 -13.51 6.96
C GLY A 108 -9.52 -12.78 6.72
N LYS A 109 -8.40 -13.19 7.35
CA LYS A 109 -7.08 -12.57 7.16
C LYS A 109 -6.68 -12.41 5.70
N SER A 110 -6.84 -13.44 4.90
CA SER A 110 -6.48 -13.43 3.48
C SER A 110 -7.32 -12.42 2.69
N THR A 111 -8.61 -12.32 3.01
CA THR A 111 -9.50 -11.33 2.40
C THR A 111 -9.08 -9.91 2.74
N ILE A 112 -8.79 -9.65 4.03
CA ILE A 112 -8.31 -8.34 4.49
C ILE A 112 -6.97 -8.02 3.83
N ALA A 113 -6.03 -8.98 3.78
CA ALA A 113 -4.72 -8.81 3.14
C ALA A 113 -4.86 -8.42 1.66
N THR A 114 -5.72 -9.11 0.92
CA THR A 114 -5.95 -8.84 -0.50
C THR A 114 -6.59 -7.47 -0.72
N GLN A 115 -7.60 -7.12 0.08
CA GLN A 115 -8.26 -5.81 -0.04
C GLN A 115 -7.33 -4.66 0.35
N LEU A 116 -6.53 -4.84 1.39
CA LEU A 116 -5.56 -3.84 1.83
C LEU A 116 -4.47 -3.65 0.77
N ALA A 117 -3.91 -4.75 0.26
CA ALA A 117 -2.90 -4.70 -0.79
C ALA A 117 -3.42 -3.99 -2.05
N ALA A 118 -4.64 -4.30 -2.48
CA ALA A 118 -5.27 -3.63 -3.62
C ALA A 118 -5.43 -2.11 -3.39
N ARG A 119 -5.79 -1.69 -2.18
CA ARG A 119 -5.93 -0.26 -1.84
C ARG A 119 -4.60 0.47 -1.75
N LEU A 120 -3.57 -0.20 -1.26
CA LEU A 120 -2.24 0.38 -1.06
C LEU A 120 -1.31 0.21 -2.27
N GLY A 121 -1.78 -0.40 -3.36
CA GLY A 121 -0.93 -0.70 -4.52
C GLY A 121 0.17 -1.74 -4.25
N ILE A 122 0.03 -2.55 -3.18
CA ILE A 122 1.00 -3.58 -2.81
C ILE A 122 0.81 -4.79 -3.71
N VAL A 123 1.79 -5.09 -4.52
CA VAL A 123 1.73 -6.18 -5.52
C VAL A 123 2.14 -7.55 -4.96
N ARG A 124 2.79 -7.60 -3.81
CA ARG A 124 3.26 -8.86 -3.20
C ARG A 124 2.48 -9.18 -1.94
N ILE A 125 1.72 -10.26 -2.00
CA ILE A 125 1.06 -10.87 -0.85
C ILE A 125 1.67 -12.26 -0.67
N VAL A 126 2.19 -12.53 0.53
CA VAL A 126 2.81 -13.81 0.84
C VAL A 126 2.08 -14.46 2.00
N ALA A 127 1.56 -15.68 1.76
CA ALA A 127 1.01 -16.50 2.83
C ALA A 127 2.13 -17.24 3.54
N THR A 128 2.27 -17.04 4.85
CA THR A 128 3.29 -17.71 5.66
C THR A 128 3.14 -19.23 5.67
N ASP A 129 1.92 -19.75 5.51
CA ASP A 129 1.66 -21.18 5.42
C ASP A 129 2.26 -21.79 4.14
N ALA A 130 2.21 -21.07 3.01
CA ALA A 130 2.85 -21.54 1.77
C ALA A 130 4.37 -21.61 1.92
N ILE A 131 4.99 -20.59 2.57
CA ILE A 131 6.43 -20.64 2.85
C ILE A 131 6.75 -21.84 3.76
N ARG A 132 5.96 -22.06 4.80
CA ARG A 132 6.12 -23.19 5.71
C ARG A 132 6.05 -24.53 4.98
N GLU A 133 5.11 -24.69 4.03
CA GLU A 133 5.00 -25.91 3.23
C GLU A 133 6.25 -26.15 2.38
N VAL A 134 6.75 -25.13 1.71
CA VAL A 134 7.99 -25.23 0.94
C VAL A 134 9.16 -25.61 1.85
N MET A 135 9.28 -24.98 3.02
CA MET A 135 10.34 -25.30 3.98
C MET A 135 10.22 -26.74 4.52
N ARG A 136 9.01 -27.22 4.76
CA ARG A 136 8.77 -28.63 5.16
C ARG A 136 9.19 -29.63 4.08
N ALA A 137 9.03 -29.28 2.83
CA ALA A 137 9.47 -30.14 1.73
C ALA A 137 10.99 -30.20 1.59
N MET A 138 11.70 -29.16 2.06
CA MET A 138 13.17 -29.04 1.94
C MET A 138 13.91 -29.46 3.22
N LEU A 139 13.29 -29.32 4.39
CA LEU A 139 13.91 -29.55 5.69
C LEU A 139 13.22 -30.70 6.42
N SER A 140 14.01 -31.68 6.87
CA SER A 140 13.46 -32.80 7.59
C SER A 140 13.02 -32.41 9.03
N PRO A 141 12.10 -33.20 9.65
CA PRO A 141 11.65 -32.97 11.02
C PRO A 141 12.78 -32.96 12.04
N GLU A 142 13.85 -33.70 11.76
CA GLU A 142 15.03 -33.78 12.65
C GLU A 142 15.83 -32.47 12.64
N LEU A 143 15.89 -31.78 11.48
CA LEU A 143 16.59 -30.52 11.34
C LEU A 143 15.77 -29.35 11.90
N MET A 144 14.47 -29.34 11.66
CA MET A 144 13.59 -28.25 12.08
C MET A 144 12.23 -28.75 12.58
N PRO A 145 12.17 -29.31 13.78
CA PRO A 145 10.92 -29.87 14.34
C PRO A 145 9.77 -28.84 14.39
N THR A 146 10.08 -27.57 14.66
CA THR A 146 9.08 -26.49 14.77
C THR A 146 8.31 -26.21 13.49
N LEU A 147 8.85 -26.55 12.32
CA LEU A 147 8.14 -26.45 11.04
C LEU A 147 7.05 -27.49 10.89
N HIS A 148 7.23 -28.66 11.50
CA HIS A 148 6.39 -29.84 11.31
C HIS A 148 5.26 -29.96 12.35
N VAL A 149 5.23 -29.09 13.35
CA VAL A 149 4.14 -28.97 14.32
C VAL A 149 3.25 -27.77 14.01
N SER A 150 2.07 -27.71 14.62
CA SER A 150 1.18 -26.55 14.52
C SER A 150 1.87 -25.28 15.04
N SER A 151 1.56 -24.13 14.47
CA SER A 151 2.07 -22.83 14.94
C SER A 151 1.74 -22.57 16.41
N PHE A 152 0.65 -23.16 16.92
CA PHE A 152 0.24 -23.07 18.33
C PHE A 152 1.03 -23.98 19.27
N GLN A 153 1.75 -24.94 18.70
CA GLN A 153 2.55 -25.95 19.43
C GLN A 153 4.04 -25.81 19.10
N ALA A 154 4.43 -24.77 18.37
CA ALA A 154 5.81 -24.61 17.93
C ALA A 154 6.79 -24.42 19.11
N ASP A 155 6.34 -23.84 20.21
CA ASP A 155 7.08 -23.69 21.46
C ASP A 155 7.41 -25.04 22.11
N THR A 156 6.52 -26.04 22.01
CA THR A 156 6.75 -27.38 22.57
C THR A 156 7.76 -28.20 21.78
N ALA A 157 8.01 -27.83 20.51
CA ALA A 157 8.97 -28.51 19.64
C ALA A 157 10.36 -27.84 19.66
N LEU A 158 10.56 -26.78 20.44
CA LEU A 158 11.88 -26.20 20.66
C LEU A 158 12.70 -27.11 21.57
N ARG A 159 13.97 -27.36 21.19
CA ARG A 159 14.89 -28.15 22.00
C ARG A 159 15.25 -27.47 23.33
N GLU A 160 15.15 -26.13 23.36
CA GLU A 160 15.25 -25.33 24.58
C GLU A 160 13.97 -24.46 24.65
N PRO A 161 13.26 -24.49 25.80
CA PRO A 161 12.13 -23.57 25.97
C PRO A 161 12.65 -22.13 25.86
N PRO A 162 11.92 -21.25 25.18
CA PRO A 162 12.32 -19.84 25.13
C PRO A 162 12.43 -19.36 26.60
N THR A 163 13.62 -18.93 26.97
CA THR A 163 13.82 -18.27 28.25
C THR A 163 12.85 -17.13 28.28
N ARG A 164 11.88 -17.17 29.18
CA ARG A 164 10.96 -16.04 29.43
C ARG A 164 11.80 -14.91 30.06
N SER A 165 12.70 -14.34 29.29
CA SER A 165 13.34 -13.12 29.69
C SER A 165 12.33 -12.00 29.50
N ALA A 166 12.06 -11.28 30.55
CA ALA A 166 11.23 -10.08 30.54
C ALA A 166 11.71 -9.05 29.49
N ASP A 167 12.91 -9.21 29.00
CA ASP A 167 13.61 -8.38 28.02
C ASP A 167 13.04 -8.49 26.60
N ALA A 168 12.46 -9.64 26.21
CA ALA A 168 11.84 -9.80 24.89
C ALA A 168 10.54 -8.97 24.75
N LEU A 169 9.84 -8.73 25.86
CA LEU A 169 8.67 -7.84 25.90
C LEU A 169 9.07 -6.36 25.89
N THR A 170 10.27 -6.02 26.32
CA THR A 170 10.79 -4.66 26.34
C THR A 170 11.29 -4.24 24.97
N LEU A 171 11.90 -5.13 24.19
CA LEU A 171 12.34 -4.86 22.82
C LEU A 171 11.16 -4.64 21.85
N GLY A 172 10.06 -5.36 22.02
CA GLY A 172 8.83 -5.15 21.23
C GLY A 172 8.08 -3.86 21.58
N ARG A 173 8.29 -3.29 22.78
CA ARG A 173 7.64 -2.06 23.23
C ARG A 173 8.42 -0.79 22.88
N SER A 174 9.73 -0.88 22.72
CA SER A 174 10.57 0.31 22.46
C SER A 174 10.50 0.82 21.04
N THR A 175 10.08 -0.01 20.07
CA THR A 175 9.92 0.39 18.68
C THR A 175 8.53 0.95 18.34
N PHE A 176 7.56 0.84 19.27
CA PHE A 176 6.19 1.32 19.01
C PHE A 176 5.76 2.51 19.90
N SER A 177 6.68 3.09 20.66
CA SER A 177 6.40 4.26 21.48
C SER A 177 7.15 5.46 20.95
N ARG A 178 6.45 6.27 20.23
CA ARG A 178 6.49 7.72 20.05
C ARG A 178 6.34 8.17 18.59
N SER A 179 5.11 8.32 18.21
CA SER A 179 4.69 9.49 17.45
C SER A 179 3.32 9.89 17.98
N THR A 180 3.28 10.41 19.19
CA THR A 180 2.19 11.27 19.61
C THR A 180 2.48 12.64 19.01
N ILE A 181 1.76 12.94 17.96
CA ILE A 181 1.74 14.27 17.35
C ILE A 181 0.93 15.16 18.29
N SER A 182 1.56 16.16 18.82
CA SER A 182 0.90 17.38 19.31
C SER A 182 0.48 18.23 18.15
#